data_78b8147d933b09860666400bf3e1e40e
#
_entry.id   78b8147d933b09860666400bf3e1e40e
#
_cell.length_a   1.000
_cell.length_b   1.000
_cell.length_c   1.000
_cell.angle_alpha   90.00
_cell.angle_beta   90.00
_cell.angle_gamma   90.00
#
_symmetry.space_group_name_H-M   'P 1'
#
loop_
_entity.id
_entity.type
_entity.pdbx_description
1 polymer ?
#
loop_
_entity_poly.entity_id
_entity_poly.type
_entity_poly.pdbx_seq_one_letter_code
_entity_poly.pdbx_strand_id
1 'polypeptide(L)'
;MEYIPNFPKAAQFMWDQVKKTNFTARAPKLAREAAQDRPEIIGVQEATIWYCKKDLFSEKVEIFNFLDQFIAATKETGVGYSLANSNGVEAFNPGYSIAAIPYVTKVKDAETFLPIFGQDTAACGFTIGDALLVRDDVKDRIIQVGNSEYDATYSIVPTLMTIYRGYTWADFKVQDSVVRLITTHLESIWDENKVPNSALQAQQLVADLKDAKMPVIIMGDFNADYRDPRPVGEPNPGEQPVASETCPTPGGAKC
;
A
#
# COMPACT_ATOMS: atom_id res chain seq x y z
N MET A 1 5.22 25.06 -2.11
CA MET A 1 3.87 25.69 -1.96
C MET A 1 3.04 25.74 -3.25
N GLU A 2 3.49 25.17 -4.34
CA GLU A 2 2.74 25.19 -5.62
C GLU A 2 1.60 24.14 -5.69
N TYR A 3 1.55 23.18 -4.77
CA TYR A 3 0.57 22.09 -4.83
C TYR A 3 -0.82 22.42 -4.27
N ILE A 4 -0.93 23.36 -3.35
CA ILE A 4 -2.19 23.66 -2.66
C ILE A 4 -3.31 24.17 -3.59
N PRO A 5 -3.04 25.07 -4.58
CA PRO A 5 -4.10 25.53 -5.48
C PRO A 5 -4.63 24.47 -6.44
N ASN A 6 -3.91 23.37 -6.63
CA ASN A 6 -4.24 22.31 -7.58
C ASN A 6 -4.84 21.04 -6.93
N PHE A 7 -5.03 21.00 -5.62
CA PHE A 7 -5.58 19.84 -4.91
C PHE A 7 -6.87 19.29 -5.54
N PRO A 8 -7.89 20.10 -5.86
CA PRO A 8 -9.10 19.55 -6.45
C PRO A 8 -8.87 18.87 -7.81
N LYS A 9 -7.94 19.40 -8.61
CA LYS A 9 -7.58 18.79 -9.90
C LYS A 9 -6.79 17.51 -9.71
N ALA A 10 -5.85 17.49 -8.77
CA ALA A 10 -5.08 16.30 -8.43
C ALA A 10 -5.99 15.19 -7.87
N ALA A 11 -6.91 15.53 -6.99
CA ALA A 11 -7.89 14.59 -6.44
C ALA A 11 -8.80 14.02 -7.53
N GLN A 12 -9.29 14.85 -8.44
CA GLN A 12 -10.10 14.40 -9.57
C GLN A 12 -9.29 13.49 -10.49
N PHE A 13 -8.04 13.84 -10.78
CA PHE A 13 -7.16 13.01 -11.60
C PHE A 13 -6.94 11.64 -10.96
N MET A 14 -6.63 11.58 -9.67
CA MET A 14 -6.44 10.30 -8.95
C MET A 14 -7.72 9.46 -8.95
N TRP A 15 -8.88 10.08 -8.70
CA TRP A 15 -10.17 9.41 -8.77
C TRP A 15 -10.43 8.83 -10.16
N ASP A 16 -10.15 9.59 -11.22
CA ASP A 16 -10.30 9.12 -12.60
C ASP A 16 -9.34 7.96 -12.93
N GLN A 17 -8.13 7.95 -12.35
CA GLN A 17 -7.21 6.82 -12.48
C GLN A 17 -7.76 5.58 -11.76
N VAL A 18 -8.32 5.71 -10.56
CA VAL A 18 -8.96 4.60 -9.84
C VAL A 18 -10.06 3.97 -10.68
N LYS A 19 -10.95 4.80 -11.26
CA LYS A 19 -11.99 4.31 -12.16
C LYS A 19 -11.40 3.60 -13.39
N LYS A 20 -10.41 4.22 -14.02
CA LYS A 20 -9.76 3.69 -15.22
C LYS A 20 -9.05 2.35 -14.95
N THR A 21 -8.40 2.21 -13.80
CA THR A 21 -7.72 0.96 -13.43
C THR A 21 -8.70 -0.16 -13.10
N ASN A 22 -9.93 0.17 -12.74
CA ASN A 22 -11.03 -0.76 -12.51
C ASN A 22 -10.62 -2.00 -11.70
N PHE A 23 -10.29 -1.79 -10.42
CA PHE A 23 -9.79 -2.87 -9.58
C PHE A 23 -10.81 -4.00 -9.41
N THR A 24 -12.08 -3.70 -9.41
CA THR A 24 -13.17 -4.71 -9.36
C THR A 24 -13.06 -5.74 -10.49
N ALA A 25 -12.66 -5.30 -11.69
CA ALA A 25 -12.43 -6.22 -12.81
C ALA A 25 -11.04 -6.89 -12.76
N ARG A 26 -10.08 -6.29 -12.05
CA ARG A 26 -8.70 -6.82 -11.92
C ARG A 26 -8.58 -7.85 -10.78
N ALA A 27 -9.24 -7.63 -9.65
CA ALA A 27 -9.15 -8.51 -8.50
C ALA A 27 -9.39 -10.00 -8.82
N PRO A 28 -10.40 -10.39 -9.61
CA PRO A 28 -10.58 -11.78 -10.02
C PRO A 28 -9.44 -12.35 -10.87
N LYS A 29 -8.70 -11.52 -11.60
CA LYS A 29 -7.54 -11.97 -12.38
C LYS A 29 -6.35 -12.26 -11.47
N LEU A 30 -6.04 -11.34 -10.57
CA LEU A 30 -5.02 -11.52 -9.55
C LEU A 30 -5.32 -12.73 -8.65
N ALA A 31 -6.60 -12.90 -8.28
CA ALA A 31 -7.04 -14.05 -7.49
C ALA A 31 -6.80 -15.39 -8.20
N ARG A 32 -6.98 -15.45 -9.53
CA ARG A 32 -6.67 -16.67 -10.31
C ARG A 32 -5.18 -16.96 -10.36
N GLU A 33 -4.32 -15.95 -10.46
CA GLU A 33 -2.87 -16.10 -10.38
C GLU A 33 -2.48 -16.66 -9.01
N ALA A 34 -2.98 -16.07 -7.92
CA ALA A 34 -2.77 -16.57 -6.57
C ALA A 34 -3.28 -18.02 -6.40
N ALA A 35 -4.41 -18.37 -7.00
CA ALA A 35 -4.96 -19.72 -6.94
C ALA A 35 -4.14 -20.73 -7.76
N GLN A 36 -3.51 -20.29 -8.84
CA GLN A 36 -2.64 -21.15 -9.67
C GLN A 36 -1.35 -21.49 -8.93
N ASP A 37 -0.67 -20.49 -8.37
CA ASP A 37 0.63 -20.66 -7.73
C ASP A 37 0.50 -21.12 -6.28
N ARG A 38 -0.66 -20.91 -5.64
CA ARG A 38 -1.00 -21.31 -4.28
C ARG A 38 0.04 -20.96 -3.22
N PRO A 39 0.61 -19.75 -3.19
CA PRO A 39 1.53 -19.40 -2.11
C PRO A 39 0.84 -19.52 -0.76
N GLU A 40 1.58 -19.87 0.28
CA GLU A 40 1.01 -19.96 1.63
C GLU A 40 0.75 -18.58 2.23
N ILE A 41 1.61 -17.61 1.87
CA ILE A 41 1.55 -16.22 2.31
C ILE A 41 1.69 -15.28 1.11
N ILE A 42 0.95 -14.19 1.12
CA ILE A 42 1.05 -13.11 0.14
C ILE A 42 1.31 -11.80 0.89
N GLY A 43 2.40 -11.11 0.56
CA GLY A 43 2.62 -9.72 0.97
C GLY A 43 1.97 -8.78 -0.04
N VAL A 44 1.13 -7.88 0.45
CA VAL A 44 0.43 -6.89 -0.36
C VAL A 44 0.89 -5.51 0.03
N GLN A 45 1.28 -4.70 -0.94
CA GLN A 45 1.57 -3.28 -0.78
C GLN A 45 0.50 -2.46 -1.50
N GLU A 46 0.37 -1.20 -1.09
CA GLU A 46 -0.64 -0.29 -1.62
C GLU A 46 -2.09 -0.81 -1.51
N ALA A 47 -2.37 -1.52 -0.41
CA ALA A 47 -3.73 -1.94 -0.06
C ALA A 47 -4.59 -0.71 0.22
N THR A 48 -5.16 -0.16 -0.83
CA THR A 48 -5.83 1.14 -0.82
C THR A 48 -7.29 1.01 -0.45
N ILE A 49 -7.72 1.85 0.49
CA ILE A 49 -9.13 2.00 0.86
C ILE A 49 -9.56 3.43 0.53
N TRP A 50 -10.55 3.56 -0.34
CA TRP A 50 -11.15 4.83 -0.70
C TRP A 50 -12.42 5.08 0.09
N TYR A 51 -12.55 6.28 0.63
CA TYR A 51 -13.75 6.72 1.32
C TYR A 51 -14.13 8.13 0.91
N CYS A 52 -15.41 8.44 0.98
CA CYS A 52 -15.95 9.75 0.64
C CYS A 52 -16.87 10.26 1.75
N LYS A 53 -16.98 11.58 1.84
CA LYS A 53 -17.97 12.29 2.65
C LYS A 53 -18.88 13.11 1.74
N LYS A 54 -20.15 13.17 2.07
CA LYS A 54 -21.11 14.04 1.39
C LYS A 54 -20.73 15.51 1.50
N ASP A 55 -20.32 15.90 2.70
CA ASP A 55 -19.83 17.22 3.07
C ASP A 55 -18.83 17.11 4.25
N LEU A 56 -18.32 18.24 4.73
CA LEU A 56 -17.30 18.27 5.78
C LEU A 56 -17.74 17.66 7.11
N PHE A 57 -19.04 17.64 7.38
CA PHE A 57 -19.61 17.22 8.66
C PHE A 57 -20.23 15.82 8.63
N SER A 58 -20.38 15.27 7.44
CA SER A 58 -20.94 13.93 7.23
C SER A 58 -19.96 12.84 7.65
N GLU A 59 -20.49 11.69 8.03
CA GLU A 59 -19.69 10.48 8.21
C GLU A 59 -19.04 10.05 6.90
N LYS A 60 -17.85 9.47 7.01
CA LYS A 60 -17.17 8.90 5.85
C LYS A 60 -17.76 7.53 5.50
N VAL A 61 -17.95 7.31 4.22
CA VAL A 61 -18.43 6.05 3.65
C VAL A 61 -17.29 5.42 2.87
N GLU A 62 -16.99 4.17 3.13
CA GLU A 62 -16.07 3.37 2.34
C GLU A 62 -16.68 3.09 0.97
N ILE A 63 -15.95 3.43 -0.07
CA ILE A 63 -16.41 3.29 -1.46
C ILE A 63 -15.71 2.11 -2.13
N PHE A 64 -14.40 2.01 -1.93
CA PHE A 64 -13.59 0.88 -2.37
C PHE A 64 -12.69 0.44 -1.24
N ASN A 65 -12.62 -0.86 -1.06
CA ASN A 65 -11.57 -1.52 -0.30
C ASN A 65 -10.93 -2.56 -1.23
N PHE A 66 -9.76 -2.24 -1.77
CA PHE A 66 -9.11 -3.13 -2.73
C PHE A 66 -8.64 -4.43 -2.09
N LEU A 67 -8.26 -4.36 -0.81
CA LEU A 67 -7.86 -5.55 -0.06
C LEU A 67 -9.03 -6.53 0.09
N ASP A 68 -10.18 -6.03 0.54
CA ASP A 68 -11.38 -6.86 0.70
C ASP A 68 -11.89 -7.41 -0.63
N GLN A 69 -11.84 -6.61 -1.71
CA GLN A 69 -12.19 -7.07 -3.05
C GLN A 69 -11.27 -8.21 -3.51
N PHE A 70 -9.96 -8.10 -3.24
CA PHE A 70 -9.01 -9.17 -3.58
C PHE A 70 -9.28 -10.42 -2.74
N ILE A 71 -9.43 -10.29 -1.42
CA ILE A 71 -9.74 -11.40 -0.51
C ILE A 71 -11.03 -12.11 -0.96
N ALA A 72 -12.09 -11.36 -1.24
CA ALA A 72 -13.35 -11.93 -1.72
C ALA A 72 -13.16 -12.70 -3.03
N ALA A 73 -12.43 -12.10 -3.99
CA ALA A 73 -12.16 -12.74 -5.26
C ALA A 73 -11.33 -14.03 -5.12
N THR A 74 -10.41 -14.13 -4.15
CA THR A 74 -9.67 -15.36 -3.90
C THR A 74 -10.59 -16.50 -3.46
N LYS A 75 -11.57 -16.22 -2.62
CA LYS A 75 -12.53 -17.23 -2.15
C LYS A 75 -13.37 -17.82 -3.28
N GLU A 76 -13.69 -17.00 -4.28
CA GLU A 76 -14.43 -17.43 -5.48
C GLU A 76 -13.63 -18.41 -6.36
N THR A 77 -12.31 -18.41 -6.25
CA THR A 77 -11.45 -19.38 -6.99
C THR A 77 -11.41 -20.78 -6.36
N GLY A 78 -11.92 -20.94 -5.15
CA GLY A 78 -11.75 -22.14 -4.34
C GLY A 78 -10.42 -22.22 -3.59
N VAL A 79 -9.55 -21.19 -3.72
CA VAL A 79 -8.29 -21.05 -2.97
C VAL A 79 -8.36 -19.72 -2.21
N GLY A 80 -9.04 -19.75 -1.05
CA GLY A 80 -9.29 -18.57 -0.24
C GLY A 80 -8.04 -18.09 0.51
N TYR A 81 -7.97 -16.79 0.68
CA TYR A 81 -7.01 -16.09 1.53
C TYR A 81 -7.74 -15.20 2.52
N SER A 82 -7.11 -14.98 3.66
CA SER A 82 -7.58 -14.05 4.70
C SER A 82 -6.40 -13.25 5.23
N LEU A 83 -6.67 -12.13 5.89
CA LEU A 83 -5.63 -11.44 6.66
C LEU A 83 -5.02 -12.38 7.69
N ALA A 84 -3.70 -12.43 7.76
CA ALA A 84 -3.02 -13.14 8.84
C ALA A 84 -3.42 -12.48 10.16
N ASN A 85 -3.87 -13.29 11.12
CA ASN A 85 -4.41 -12.81 12.39
C ASN A 85 -3.92 -13.69 13.54
N SER A 86 -3.63 -13.07 14.65
CA SER A 86 -3.35 -13.75 15.90
C SER A 86 -3.89 -12.94 17.07
N ASN A 87 -4.73 -13.55 17.90
CA ASN A 87 -5.31 -12.93 19.10
C ASN A 87 -6.03 -11.60 18.83
N GLY A 88 -6.70 -11.48 17.67
CA GLY A 88 -7.42 -10.26 17.29
C GLY A 88 -6.54 -9.16 16.70
N VAL A 89 -5.24 -9.42 16.52
CA VAL A 89 -4.33 -8.52 15.80
C VAL A 89 -4.24 -9.00 14.37
N GLU A 90 -4.55 -8.13 13.42
CA GLU A 90 -4.42 -8.40 11.99
C GLU A 90 -3.10 -7.88 11.45
N ALA A 91 -2.51 -8.62 10.53
CA ALA A 91 -1.32 -8.22 9.81
C ALA A 91 -1.69 -7.20 8.72
N PHE A 92 -2.12 -6.04 9.16
CA PHE A 92 -2.50 -4.91 8.32
C PHE A 92 -1.97 -3.61 8.92
N ASN A 93 -1.15 -2.90 8.16
CA ASN A 93 -0.72 -1.55 8.47
C ASN A 93 -1.46 -0.61 7.52
N PRO A 94 -2.34 0.28 8.03
CA PRO A 94 -3.06 1.22 7.19
C PRO A 94 -2.15 2.25 6.52
N GLY A 95 -0.92 2.42 7.00
CA GLY A 95 0.10 3.27 6.40
C GLY A 95 -0.35 4.72 6.23
N TYR A 96 -0.18 5.22 5.03
CA TYR A 96 -0.46 6.59 4.65
C TYR A 96 -1.97 6.86 4.52
N SER A 97 -2.43 7.98 5.07
CA SER A 97 -3.83 8.40 4.99
C SER A 97 -3.94 9.83 4.46
N ILE A 98 -4.68 9.98 3.38
CA ILE A 98 -5.15 11.29 2.92
C ILE A 98 -6.56 11.50 3.43
N ALA A 99 -6.75 12.53 4.26
CA ALA A 99 -8.06 12.88 4.77
C ALA A 99 -9.04 13.23 3.63
N ALA A 100 -10.33 12.94 3.83
CA ALA A 100 -11.39 13.26 2.88
C ALA A 100 -11.64 14.79 2.69
N ILE A 101 -10.88 15.60 3.34
CA ILE A 101 -10.87 17.05 3.25
C ILE A 101 -9.44 17.44 2.86
N PRO A 102 -9.22 18.17 1.83
CA PRO A 102 -10.03 19.15 1.12
C PRO A 102 -10.46 18.75 -0.30
N TYR A 103 -10.65 17.52 -0.62
CA TYR A 103 -10.88 17.11 -2.02
C TYR A 103 -12.34 17.20 -2.39
N VAL A 104 -12.64 17.98 -3.42
CA VAL A 104 -13.93 17.97 -4.08
C VAL A 104 -13.75 17.17 -5.37
N THR A 105 -14.35 16.02 -5.45
CA THR A 105 -14.19 15.07 -6.53
C THR A 105 -15.54 14.80 -7.16
N LYS A 106 -15.59 14.76 -8.48
CA LYS A 106 -16.79 14.32 -9.20
C LYS A 106 -16.90 12.81 -9.08
N VAL A 107 -17.83 12.37 -8.24
CA VAL A 107 -18.00 10.95 -7.90
C VAL A 107 -19.08 10.26 -8.71
N LYS A 108 -19.80 11.00 -9.52
CA LYS A 108 -20.79 10.43 -10.42
C LYS A 108 -20.09 9.63 -11.51
N ASP A 109 -20.39 8.36 -11.55
CA ASP A 109 -19.89 7.44 -12.55
C ASP A 109 -20.96 6.43 -12.89
N ALA A 110 -21.34 6.38 -14.17
CA ALA A 110 -22.39 5.50 -14.64
C ALA A 110 -22.02 4.01 -14.54
N GLU A 111 -20.72 3.69 -14.47
CA GLU A 111 -20.25 2.30 -14.47
C GLU A 111 -20.03 1.76 -13.06
N THR A 112 -19.60 2.60 -12.13
CA THR A 112 -19.17 2.17 -10.80
C THR A 112 -19.96 2.77 -9.65
N PHE A 113 -20.40 4.02 -9.78
CA PHE A 113 -21.13 4.70 -8.72
C PHE A 113 -22.22 5.58 -9.28
N LEU A 114 -23.36 5.28 -8.97
CA LEU A 114 -24.47 6.18 -9.11
C LEU A 114 -24.58 7.03 -7.87
N PRO A 115 -24.91 8.30 -8.01
CA PRO A 115 -24.53 9.35 -7.08
C PRO A 115 -24.54 8.86 -5.63
N ILE A 116 -23.36 8.63 -5.08
CA ILE A 116 -23.12 8.00 -3.77
C ILE A 116 -23.99 8.66 -2.69
N PHE A 117 -24.16 9.97 -2.80
CA PHE A 117 -24.93 10.79 -1.86
C PHE A 117 -26.08 11.54 -2.50
N GLY A 118 -26.52 11.15 -3.70
CA GLY A 118 -27.52 11.91 -4.48
C GLY A 118 -26.99 13.23 -5.07
N GLN A 119 -25.67 13.39 -5.16
CA GLN A 119 -24.99 14.56 -5.69
C GLN A 119 -23.80 14.14 -6.57
N ASP A 120 -23.33 15.05 -7.42
CA ASP A 120 -22.25 14.77 -8.37
C ASP A 120 -20.84 14.95 -7.79
N THR A 121 -20.72 15.48 -6.59
CA THR A 121 -19.43 15.76 -5.95
C THR A 121 -19.42 15.28 -4.51
N ALA A 122 -18.25 14.88 -4.04
CA ALA A 122 -18.02 14.54 -2.64
C ALA A 122 -16.58 14.86 -2.25
N ALA A 123 -16.32 14.95 -0.96
CA ALA A 123 -14.96 15.03 -0.43
C ALA A 123 -14.44 13.61 -0.25
N CYS A 124 -13.49 13.19 -1.07
CA CYS A 124 -12.93 11.85 -1.04
C CYS A 124 -11.48 11.84 -0.58
N GLY A 125 -11.09 10.76 0.06
CA GLY A 125 -9.74 10.48 0.50
C GLY A 125 -9.47 8.98 0.48
N PHE A 126 -8.25 8.59 0.85
CA PHE A 126 -7.86 7.19 0.84
C PHE A 126 -6.75 6.91 1.86
N THR A 127 -6.62 5.65 2.22
CA THR A 127 -5.45 5.10 2.91
C THR A 127 -4.68 4.21 1.95
N ILE A 128 -3.36 4.13 2.12
CA ILE A 128 -2.50 3.21 1.39
C ILE A 128 -1.73 2.40 2.42
N GLY A 129 -2.06 1.12 2.53
CA GLY A 129 -1.50 0.25 3.55
C GLY A 129 -0.80 -0.98 2.99
N ASP A 130 -0.24 -1.76 3.91
CA ASP A 130 0.40 -3.04 3.64
C ASP A 130 -0.30 -4.15 4.40
N ALA A 131 -0.35 -5.34 3.83
CA ALA A 131 -1.01 -6.48 4.44
C ALA A 131 -0.27 -7.79 4.19
N LEU A 132 -0.35 -8.71 5.14
CA LEU A 132 -0.02 -10.12 4.94
C LEU A 132 -1.29 -10.94 4.88
N LEU A 133 -1.46 -11.65 3.78
CA LEU A 133 -2.53 -12.62 3.62
C LEU A 133 -1.98 -14.03 3.81
N VAL A 134 -2.77 -14.87 4.45
CA VAL A 134 -2.50 -16.30 4.61
C VAL A 134 -3.56 -17.11 3.89
N ARG A 135 -3.15 -18.17 3.21
CA ARG A 135 -4.09 -19.12 2.58
C ARG A 135 -4.92 -19.81 3.67
N ASP A 136 -6.23 -19.89 3.46
CA ASP A 136 -7.19 -20.31 4.50
C ASP A 136 -6.94 -21.72 5.03
N ASP A 137 -6.39 -22.62 4.20
CA ASP A 137 -6.09 -24.01 4.60
C ASP A 137 -4.84 -24.17 5.48
N VAL A 138 -4.06 -23.09 5.66
CA VAL A 138 -2.84 -23.09 6.50
C VAL A 138 -2.82 -21.98 7.55
N LYS A 139 -3.94 -21.30 7.75
CA LYS A 139 -4.03 -20.16 8.68
C LYS A 139 -3.75 -20.53 10.15
N ASP A 140 -3.98 -21.77 10.52
CA ASP A 140 -3.65 -22.33 11.84
C ASP A 140 -2.14 -22.40 12.12
N ARG A 141 -1.32 -22.21 11.09
CA ARG A 141 0.14 -22.13 11.21
C ARG A 141 0.64 -20.73 11.60
N ILE A 142 -0.23 -19.73 11.63
CA ILE A 142 0.09 -18.40 12.17
C ILE A 142 0.20 -18.51 13.69
N ILE A 143 1.34 -18.12 14.23
CA ILE A 143 1.64 -18.12 15.67
C ILE A 143 1.38 -16.77 16.29
N GLN A 144 1.94 -15.73 15.67
CA GLN A 144 1.86 -14.36 16.12
C GLN A 144 1.89 -13.40 14.93
N VAL A 145 1.25 -12.26 15.11
CA VAL A 145 1.20 -11.17 14.11
C VAL A 145 1.48 -9.85 14.81
N GLY A 146 2.08 -8.93 14.10
CA GLY A 146 2.27 -7.57 14.57
C GLY A 146 2.51 -6.58 13.45
N ASN A 147 2.46 -5.31 13.81
CA ASN A 147 2.69 -4.18 12.94
C ASN A 147 3.66 -3.23 13.62
N SER A 148 4.43 -2.51 12.83
CA SER A 148 5.33 -1.46 13.31
C SER A 148 5.38 -0.31 12.32
N GLU A 149 5.52 0.90 12.82
CA GLU A 149 5.73 2.10 12.02
C GLU A 149 7.20 2.51 12.03
N TYR A 150 7.64 3.13 10.95
CA TYR A 150 8.96 3.73 10.89
C TYR A 150 8.94 5.14 11.49
N ASP A 151 10.04 5.49 12.16
CA ASP A 151 10.24 6.84 12.71
C ASP A 151 10.46 7.87 11.60
N ALA A 152 11.12 7.45 10.51
CA ALA A 152 11.35 8.30 9.36
C ALA A 152 10.06 8.45 8.55
N THR A 153 9.54 9.68 8.47
CA THR A 153 8.32 10.03 7.77
C THR A 153 8.59 11.10 6.71
N TYR A 154 7.71 11.19 5.72
CA TYR A 154 7.76 12.24 4.72
C TYR A 154 6.57 13.19 4.84
N SER A 155 6.83 14.48 5.02
CA SER A 155 5.78 15.50 5.09
C SER A 155 5.59 16.16 3.72
N ILE A 156 4.48 15.86 3.06
CA ILE A 156 4.09 16.51 1.80
C ILE A 156 3.76 17.98 2.05
N VAL A 157 3.02 18.25 3.12
CA VAL A 157 2.71 19.59 3.59
C VAL A 157 2.99 19.61 5.09
N PRO A 158 4.00 20.33 5.55
CA PRO A 158 4.34 20.38 6.97
C PRO A 158 3.12 20.64 7.83
N THR A 159 2.96 19.86 8.89
CA THR A 159 1.86 19.91 9.85
C THR A 159 0.46 19.50 9.32
N LEU A 160 0.28 19.34 8.01
CA LEU A 160 -1.03 19.03 7.42
C LEU A 160 -1.10 17.65 6.78
N MET A 161 -0.02 17.18 6.19
CA MET A 161 -0.03 15.91 5.46
C MET A 161 1.32 15.23 5.58
N THR A 162 1.35 14.12 6.29
CA THR A 162 2.55 13.30 6.49
C THR A 162 2.29 11.88 5.98
N ILE A 163 3.25 11.34 5.25
CA ILE A 163 3.26 9.93 4.84
C ILE A 163 3.93 9.13 5.94
N TYR A 164 3.20 8.18 6.47
CA TYR A 164 3.68 7.18 7.41
C TYR A 164 3.90 5.87 6.64
N ARG A 165 5.02 5.25 6.89
CA ARG A 165 5.35 3.92 6.37
C ARG A 165 5.63 3.00 7.55
N GLY A 166 5.58 1.71 7.30
CA GLY A 166 5.83 0.71 8.31
C GLY A 166 5.98 -0.67 7.71
N TYR A 167 5.86 -1.66 8.55
CA TYR A 167 5.84 -3.05 8.13
C TYR A 167 4.85 -3.85 8.97
N THR A 168 4.33 -4.89 8.38
CA THR A 168 3.54 -5.90 9.10
C THR A 168 4.24 -7.24 9.01
N TRP A 169 4.12 -8.05 10.05
CA TRP A 169 4.81 -9.31 10.14
C TRP A 169 3.94 -10.42 10.72
N ALA A 170 4.27 -11.66 10.38
CA ALA A 170 3.69 -12.85 10.95
C ALA A 170 4.77 -13.90 11.23
N ASP A 171 4.73 -14.51 12.39
CA ASP A 171 5.47 -15.72 12.71
C ASP A 171 4.66 -16.92 12.23
N PHE A 172 5.24 -17.67 11.31
CA PHE A 172 4.58 -18.76 10.60
C PHE A 172 5.31 -20.07 10.83
N LYS A 173 4.57 -21.12 11.17
CA LYS A 173 5.12 -22.44 11.41
C LYS A 173 5.39 -23.15 10.10
N VAL A 174 6.64 -23.55 9.89
CA VAL A 174 7.10 -24.33 8.75
C VAL A 174 7.71 -25.63 9.28
N GLN A 175 6.99 -26.73 9.15
CA GLN A 175 7.37 -28.01 9.79
C GLN A 175 7.60 -27.82 11.31
N ASP A 176 8.79 -28.10 11.80
CA ASP A 176 9.17 -27.96 13.22
C ASP A 176 9.82 -26.61 13.54
N SER A 177 9.91 -25.72 12.57
CA SER A 177 10.56 -24.41 12.69
C SER A 177 9.54 -23.27 12.57
N VAL A 178 9.94 -22.11 13.05
CA VAL A 178 9.19 -20.85 12.87
C VAL A 178 9.98 -19.93 11.96
N VAL A 179 9.30 -19.28 11.05
CA VAL A 179 9.87 -18.26 10.15
C VAL A 179 9.08 -16.98 10.35
N ARG A 180 9.76 -15.86 10.51
CA ARG A 180 9.14 -14.54 10.48
C ARG A 180 9.02 -14.04 9.05
N LEU A 181 7.82 -13.74 8.64
CA LEU A 181 7.49 -13.19 7.33
C LEU A 181 7.10 -11.73 7.52
N ILE A 182 7.70 -10.85 6.73
CA ILE A 182 7.50 -9.40 6.84
C ILE A 182 7.12 -8.88 5.46
N THR A 183 6.12 -7.99 5.42
CA THR A 183 5.88 -7.15 4.26
C THR A 183 6.04 -5.69 4.62
N THR A 184 6.63 -4.92 3.73
CA THR A 184 6.90 -3.49 3.92
C THR A 184 6.82 -2.74 2.61
N HIS A 185 6.59 -1.43 2.71
CA HIS A 185 6.67 -0.50 1.59
C HIS A 185 7.47 0.72 2.05
N LEU A 186 8.70 0.86 1.58
CA LEU A 186 9.58 1.95 1.96
C LEU A 186 9.24 3.23 1.19
N GLU A 187 9.61 4.39 1.73
CA GLU A 187 9.32 5.66 1.12
C GLU A 187 10.22 5.95 -0.09
N SER A 188 9.61 6.32 -1.21
CA SER A 188 10.33 6.65 -2.44
C SER A 188 10.85 8.08 -2.49
N ILE A 189 10.29 8.97 -1.67
CA ILE A 189 10.52 10.41 -1.77
C ILE A 189 11.55 10.84 -0.72
N TRP A 190 12.48 11.67 -1.14
CA TRP A 190 13.41 12.35 -0.26
C TRP A 190 12.75 13.62 0.27
N ASP A 191 12.99 13.93 1.52
CA ASP A 191 12.49 15.17 2.08
C ASP A 191 13.25 16.40 1.54
N GLU A 192 12.77 17.59 1.87
CA GLU A 192 13.39 18.85 1.48
C GLU A 192 14.81 19.04 2.02
N ASN A 193 15.17 18.31 3.08
CA ASN A 193 16.51 18.27 3.67
C ASN A 193 17.40 17.21 3.03
N LYS A 194 16.94 16.58 1.96
CA LYS A 194 17.64 15.50 1.24
C LYS A 194 17.89 14.25 2.09
N VAL A 195 16.98 13.98 3.03
CA VAL A 195 17.05 12.79 3.87
C VAL A 195 16.53 11.58 3.10
N PRO A 196 17.33 10.53 2.96
CA PRO A 196 16.90 9.31 2.27
C PRO A 196 16.00 8.49 3.19
N ASN A 197 14.71 8.80 3.24
CA ASN A 197 13.76 8.15 4.14
C ASN A 197 13.76 6.63 3.99
N SER A 198 13.83 6.10 2.78
CA SER A 198 13.93 4.65 2.54
C SER A 198 15.15 4.02 3.22
N ALA A 199 16.31 4.69 3.20
CA ALA A 199 17.51 4.18 3.86
C ALA A 199 17.38 4.18 5.40
N LEU A 200 16.78 5.23 5.97
CA LEU A 200 16.52 5.30 7.41
C LEU A 200 15.50 4.24 7.84
N GLN A 201 14.45 4.05 7.06
CA GLN A 201 13.43 3.01 7.30
C GLN A 201 14.05 1.60 7.20
N ALA A 202 14.89 1.35 6.19
CA ALA A 202 15.60 0.09 6.06
C ALA A 202 16.56 -0.16 7.24
N GLN A 203 17.27 0.87 7.71
CA GLN A 203 18.14 0.78 8.88
C GLN A 203 17.35 0.43 10.15
N GLN A 204 16.19 1.07 10.35
CA GLN A 204 15.30 0.75 11.46
C GLN A 204 14.81 -0.68 11.38
N LEU A 205 14.31 -1.13 10.21
CA LEU A 205 13.87 -2.50 10.00
C LEU A 205 14.97 -3.52 10.38
N VAL A 206 16.20 -3.30 9.92
CA VAL A 206 17.33 -4.17 10.25
C VAL A 206 17.62 -4.13 11.75
N ALA A 207 17.56 -2.96 12.39
CA ALA A 207 17.78 -2.81 13.83
C ALA A 207 16.70 -3.54 14.65
N ASP A 208 15.44 -3.46 14.25
CA ASP A 208 14.33 -4.13 14.91
C ASP A 208 14.45 -5.67 14.83
N LEU A 209 15.06 -6.16 13.76
CA LEU A 209 15.20 -7.59 13.50
C LEU A 209 16.51 -8.22 14.01
N LYS A 210 17.46 -7.42 14.50
CA LYS A 210 18.81 -7.91 14.90
C LYS A 210 18.80 -9.03 15.93
N ASP A 211 17.77 -9.06 16.79
CA ASP A 211 17.64 -10.06 17.87
C ASP A 211 16.66 -11.19 17.52
N ALA A 212 16.19 -11.26 16.27
CA ALA A 212 15.32 -12.34 15.82
C ALA A 212 16.00 -13.71 15.98
N LYS A 213 15.29 -14.65 16.61
CA LYS A 213 15.81 -16.01 16.88
C LYS A 213 15.37 -17.03 15.83
N MET A 214 14.66 -16.61 14.83
CA MET A 214 14.16 -17.41 13.73
C MET A 214 14.64 -16.83 12.38
N PRO A 215 14.63 -17.62 11.31
CA PRO A 215 14.80 -17.09 9.96
C PRO A 215 13.76 -15.99 9.66
N VAL A 216 14.20 -14.95 8.97
CA VAL A 216 13.35 -13.83 8.56
C VAL A 216 13.33 -13.75 7.03
N ILE A 217 12.15 -13.64 6.46
CA ILE A 217 11.94 -13.36 5.05
C ILE A 217 11.24 -12.00 4.95
N ILE A 218 11.87 -11.07 4.24
CA ILE A 218 11.32 -9.75 4.00
C ILE A 218 10.92 -9.66 2.54
N MET A 219 9.69 -9.27 2.29
CA MET A 219 9.12 -9.03 0.98
C MET A 219 8.50 -7.64 0.94
N GLY A 220 8.33 -7.06 -0.23
CA GLY A 220 7.67 -5.77 -0.34
C GLY A 220 8.21 -4.90 -1.45
N ASP A 221 7.72 -3.67 -1.48
CA ASP A 221 8.23 -2.61 -2.35
C ASP A 221 9.25 -1.77 -1.57
N PHE A 222 10.51 -1.96 -1.89
CA PHE A 222 11.60 -1.24 -1.22
C PHE A 222 11.86 0.13 -1.86
N ASN A 223 11.16 0.49 -2.93
CA ASN A 223 11.39 1.71 -3.70
C ASN A 223 12.89 1.93 -4.01
N ALA A 224 13.58 0.84 -4.29
CA ALA A 224 15.01 0.83 -4.56
C ALA A 224 15.31 -0.02 -5.80
N ASP A 225 16.00 0.56 -6.76
CA ASP A 225 16.53 -0.15 -7.92
C ASP A 225 18.06 -0.24 -7.78
N TYR A 226 18.60 -1.47 -7.72
CA TYR A 226 20.05 -1.70 -7.66
C TYR A 226 20.78 -1.16 -8.90
N ARG A 227 20.05 -0.88 -9.98
CA ARG A 227 20.56 -0.29 -11.23
C ARG A 227 20.47 1.22 -11.26
N ASP A 228 19.97 1.85 -10.20
CA ASP A 228 19.84 3.30 -10.13
C ASP A 228 21.23 3.94 -10.26
N PRO A 229 21.50 4.70 -11.34
CA PRO A 229 22.81 5.29 -11.58
C PRO A 229 23.13 6.49 -10.69
N ARG A 230 22.18 6.94 -9.87
CA ARG A 230 22.40 8.10 -9.00
C ARG A 230 23.40 7.76 -7.90
N PRO A 231 24.35 8.65 -7.61
CA PRO A 231 25.22 8.51 -6.47
C PRO A 231 24.43 8.43 -5.16
N VAL A 232 24.93 7.65 -4.21
CA VAL A 232 24.36 7.61 -2.86
C VAL A 232 24.38 9.02 -2.28
N GLY A 233 23.22 9.54 -1.91
CA GLY A 233 23.08 10.87 -1.33
C GLY A 233 22.64 11.96 -2.31
N GLU A 234 22.41 11.66 -3.58
CA GLU A 234 21.74 12.61 -4.45
C GLU A 234 20.21 12.56 -4.28
N PRO A 235 19.58 13.72 -3.98
CA PRO A 235 18.15 13.78 -3.82
C PRO A 235 17.44 13.52 -5.14
N ASN A 236 16.28 12.90 -5.06
CA ASN A 236 15.33 12.95 -6.15
C ASN A 236 14.83 14.42 -6.26
N PRO A 237 14.94 15.09 -7.40
CA PRO A 237 14.49 16.47 -7.57
C PRO A 237 12.96 16.63 -7.56
N GLY A 238 12.23 15.85 -6.77
CA GLY A 238 10.77 15.90 -6.67
C GLY A 238 10.03 15.16 -7.78
N GLU A 239 10.74 14.44 -8.61
CA GLU A 239 10.19 13.58 -9.64
C GLU A 239 10.46 12.12 -9.33
N GLN A 240 9.66 11.25 -9.89
CA GLN A 240 9.91 9.81 -9.85
C GLN A 240 11.36 9.51 -10.23
N PRO A 241 12.01 8.53 -9.61
CA PRO A 241 13.37 8.15 -9.97
C PRO A 241 13.51 8.03 -11.48
N VAL A 242 14.53 8.65 -12.04
CA VAL A 242 14.80 8.59 -13.49
C VAL A 242 14.88 7.14 -13.98
N ALA A 243 15.29 6.24 -13.10
CA ALA A 243 15.28 4.79 -13.34
C ALA A 243 13.90 4.22 -13.65
N SER A 244 12.81 4.89 -13.24
CA SER A 244 11.45 4.47 -13.59
C SER A 244 11.05 4.86 -15.01
N GLU A 245 11.76 5.78 -15.64
CA GLU A 245 11.45 6.23 -17.00
C GLU A 245 12.15 5.41 -18.09
N THR A 246 13.25 4.77 -17.77
CA THR A 246 14.01 3.98 -18.73
C THR A 246 14.51 2.69 -18.12
N CYS A 247 13.90 1.58 -18.48
CA CYS A 247 14.52 0.29 -18.22
C CYS A 247 15.87 0.21 -18.93
N PRO A 248 16.95 -0.18 -18.27
CA PRO A 248 18.20 -0.48 -18.94
C PRO A 248 18.11 -1.85 -19.64
N THR A 249 17.12 -2.01 -20.51
CA THR A 249 17.08 -3.15 -21.43
C THR A 249 17.83 -2.79 -22.71
N PRO A 250 18.53 -3.74 -23.32
CA PRO A 250 19.07 -3.54 -24.66
C PRO A 250 17.91 -3.18 -25.60
N GLY A 251 17.81 -1.90 -25.99
CA GLY A 251 16.75 -1.41 -26.86
C GLY A 251 15.93 -0.22 -26.34
N GLY A 252 16.15 0.26 -25.11
CA GLY A 252 15.57 1.54 -24.63
C GLY A 252 14.05 1.56 -24.48
N ALA A 253 13.42 0.43 -24.19
CA ALA A 253 12.00 0.40 -23.90
C ALA A 253 11.71 1.10 -22.56
N LYS A 254 10.67 1.94 -22.51
CA LYS A 254 10.15 2.50 -21.25
C LYS A 254 9.58 1.38 -20.38
N CYS A 255 9.90 1.40 -19.11
CA CYS A 255 9.36 0.50 -18.10
C CYS A 255 7.90 0.79 -17.79
#